data_f3a43ad55919401bd932299ef4bc2ab5
#
_entry.id   f3a43ad55919401bd932299ef4bc2ab5
#
_cell.length_a   1.000
_cell.length_b   1.000
_cell.length_c   1.000
_cell.angle_alpha   90.00
_cell.angle_beta   90.00
_cell.angle_gamma   90.00
#
_symmetry.space_group_name_H-M   'P 1'
#
loop_
_entity.id
_entity.type
_entity.pdbx_description
1 polymer ?
#
loop_
_entity_poly.entity_id
_entity_poly.type
_entity_poly.pdbx_seq_one_letter_code
_entity_poly.pdbx_strand_id
1 'polypeptide(L)'
;IAPNNCSRIYIMNNDQSTPADDQPPEPTDIFLWANQADAHKDELEIDLFLFTKGYTVYATNYAKELKAQLKVLFLYDMISQVQTGAATGMTVRDFEAAAAEDNVLERTTLDRVDHAQEVIEQIRYGEETLEVFREGDHEFKKVKGIVARFSRQGAEPFFVAKILPQSQVLKGATAWMYNGDSFQPFSADVGLKITPDNQVLIAGGDIFAFNESKFIRLFGYDAKQFAVAEEKIAEIEKNFKLKFPEGMTFDALVRDTKSLVTKLQKVDVGLVTQEQVIEQADEMGLELMTDDATGEIIIMDAKDAAKFVNLLNDDYMTSDMTGIKYELKGKKELRGDSEASTPEGE
;
A
#
# COMPACT_ATOMS: atom_id res chain seq x y z
N ILE A 1 -49.14 64.00 -10.70
CA ILE A 1 -48.01 63.37 -10.01
C ILE A 1 -48.47 61.95 -9.70
N ALA A 2 -48.13 60.98 -10.57
CA ALA A 2 -48.56 59.61 -10.46
C ALA A 2 -47.37 58.76 -9.87
N PRO A 3 -47.65 57.71 -9.10
CA PRO A 3 -46.62 56.78 -8.70
C PRO A 3 -46.56 55.61 -9.65
N ASN A 4 -45.29 55.22 -9.97
CA ASN A 4 -44.92 54.10 -10.77
C ASN A 4 -45.30 52.76 -10.11
N ASN A 5 -46.03 51.94 -10.86
CA ASN A 5 -46.23 50.53 -10.61
C ASN A 5 -44.99 49.76 -11.06
N CYS A 6 -44.23 49.18 -10.13
CA CYS A 6 -43.17 48.21 -10.42
C CYS A 6 -43.73 46.80 -10.22
N SER A 7 -44.10 46.18 -11.32
CA SER A 7 -44.46 44.74 -11.36
C SER A 7 -43.23 43.89 -11.04
N ARG A 8 -43.24 43.20 -9.91
CA ARG A 8 -42.26 42.13 -9.58
C ARG A 8 -42.56 40.90 -10.43
N ILE A 9 -41.69 40.62 -11.36
CA ILE A 9 -41.65 39.34 -12.05
C ILE A 9 -40.99 38.35 -11.08
N TYR A 10 -41.75 37.35 -10.60
CA TYR A 10 -41.22 36.16 -9.93
C TYR A 10 -40.66 35.25 -11.01
N ILE A 11 -39.34 35.19 -11.09
CA ILE A 11 -38.64 34.10 -11.80
C ILE A 11 -38.63 32.91 -10.83
N MET A 12 -39.41 31.88 -11.11
CA MET A 12 -39.25 30.57 -10.50
C MET A 12 -37.95 29.97 -11.02
N ASN A 13 -36.89 30.06 -10.22
CA ASN A 13 -35.75 29.22 -10.40
C ASN A 13 -36.14 27.78 -10.00
N ASN A 14 -36.31 26.96 -10.99
CA ASN A 14 -36.43 25.53 -10.86
C ASN A 14 -34.99 24.99 -10.71
N ASP A 15 -34.39 25.17 -9.53
CA ASP A 15 -33.16 24.50 -9.15
C ASP A 15 -33.48 23.05 -8.73
N GLN A 16 -33.68 22.20 -9.72
CA GLN A 16 -33.44 20.76 -9.56
C GLN A 16 -31.92 20.55 -9.69
N SER A 17 -31.20 20.82 -8.58
CA SER A 17 -29.88 20.24 -8.42
C SER A 17 -30.03 18.72 -8.33
N THR A 18 -29.83 18.06 -9.44
CA THR A 18 -29.45 16.64 -9.49
C THR A 18 -28.31 16.47 -8.51
N PRO A 19 -28.32 15.41 -7.65
CA PRO A 19 -27.14 15.06 -6.86
C PRO A 19 -25.97 14.89 -7.84
N ALA A 20 -24.86 15.54 -7.56
CA ALA A 20 -23.64 15.38 -8.32
C ALA A 20 -23.34 13.88 -8.39
N ASP A 21 -23.21 13.38 -9.59
CA ASP A 21 -22.87 12.00 -9.93
C ASP A 21 -21.71 11.54 -9.06
N ASP A 22 -21.87 10.35 -8.48
CA ASP A 22 -20.82 9.48 -7.89
C ASP A 22 -19.86 8.97 -9.01
N GLN A 23 -19.38 9.87 -9.87
CA GLN A 23 -18.28 9.52 -10.74
C GLN A 23 -16.99 9.56 -9.95
N PRO A 24 -16.20 8.46 -9.99
CA PRO A 24 -14.87 8.49 -9.39
C PRO A 24 -14.07 9.66 -9.99
N PRO A 25 -13.25 10.35 -9.18
CA PRO A 25 -12.46 11.47 -9.66
C PRO A 25 -11.62 11.05 -10.87
N GLU A 26 -11.50 11.94 -11.86
CA GLU A 26 -10.64 11.67 -13.02
C GLU A 26 -9.19 11.45 -12.56
N PRO A 27 -8.48 10.47 -13.16
CA PRO A 27 -7.11 10.18 -12.81
C PRO A 27 -6.20 11.40 -12.98
N THR A 28 -5.26 11.57 -12.05
CA THR A 28 -4.26 12.64 -12.11
C THR A 28 -3.35 12.47 -13.32
N ASP A 29 -3.30 13.47 -14.20
CA ASP A 29 -2.29 13.52 -15.26
C ASP A 29 -0.92 13.91 -14.65
N ILE A 30 -0.05 12.91 -14.48
CA ILE A 30 1.28 13.11 -13.88
C ILE A 30 2.17 14.05 -14.69
N PHE A 31 2.04 14.08 -16.01
CA PHE A 31 2.86 14.95 -16.87
C PHE A 31 2.41 16.42 -16.74
N LEU A 32 1.11 16.63 -16.65
CA LEU A 32 0.54 17.94 -16.33
C LEU A 32 0.94 18.38 -14.92
N TRP A 33 0.87 17.47 -13.94
CA TRP A 33 1.33 17.72 -12.59
C TRP A 33 2.80 18.19 -12.55
N ALA A 34 3.70 17.49 -13.25
CA ALA A 34 5.13 17.83 -13.27
C ALA A 34 5.38 19.23 -13.85
N ASN A 35 4.67 19.59 -14.91
CA ASN A 35 4.76 20.92 -15.52
C ASN A 35 4.24 22.01 -14.57
N GLN A 36 3.14 21.76 -13.87
CA GLN A 36 2.59 22.70 -12.88
C GLN A 36 3.51 22.84 -11.67
N ALA A 37 4.05 21.72 -11.16
CA ALA A 37 4.98 21.71 -10.05
C ALA A 37 6.29 22.47 -10.38
N ASP A 38 6.81 22.30 -11.61
CA ASP A 38 8.00 23.04 -12.07
C ASP A 38 7.71 24.55 -12.23
N ALA A 39 6.56 24.91 -12.79
CA ALA A 39 6.16 26.31 -12.97
C ALA A 39 6.03 27.07 -11.63
N HIS A 40 5.66 26.38 -10.56
CA HIS A 40 5.43 26.97 -9.24
C HIS A 40 6.43 26.53 -8.16
N LYS A 41 7.55 25.91 -8.53
CA LYS A 41 8.53 25.32 -7.60
C LYS A 41 9.05 26.28 -6.52
N ASP A 42 9.15 27.56 -6.84
CA ASP A 42 9.64 28.59 -5.91
C ASP A 42 8.57 28.97 -4.87
N GLU A 43 7.29 28.83 -5.21
CA GLU A 43 6.16 29.12 -4.32
C GLU A 43 5.83 27.97 -3.38
N LEU A 44 6.27 26.74 -3.70
CA LEU A 44 6.00 25.57 -2.89
C LEU A 44 6.78 25.63 -1.58
N GLU A 45 6.08 25.40 -0.48
CA GLU A 45 6.67 25.14 0.83
C GLU A 45 6.92 23.63 0.98
N ILE A 46 7.92 23.26 1.79
CA ILE A 46 8.24 21.87 2.07
C ILE A 46 8.24 21.59 3.56
N ASP A 47 7.61 20.49 3.98
CA ASP A 47 7.70 19.92 5.32
C ASP A 47 8.11 18.47 5.23
N LEU A 48 8.88 18.00 6.22
CA LEU A 48 9.34 16.63 6.26
C LEU A 48 8.73 15.89 7.44
N PHE A 49 8.38 14.65 7.19
CA PHE A 49 7.84 13.72 8.17
C PHE A 49 8.59 12.39 8.10
N LEU A 50 8.77 11.78 9.25
CA LEU A 50 9.27 10.41 9.37
C LEU A 50 8.11 9.52 9.77
N PHE A 51 8.05 8.31 9.23
CA PHE A 51 7.09 7.33 9.71
C PHE A 51 7.77 6.00 10.02
N THR A 52 7.23 5.29 11.01
CA THR A 52 7.81 4.06 11.55
C THR A 52 7.30 2.82 10.79
N LYS A 53 7.81 1.66 11.17
CA LYS A 53 7.32 0.36 10.69
C LYS A 53 5.87 0.08 11.08
N GLY A 54 5.38 0.72 12.15
CA GLY A 54 3.97 0.70 12.56
C GLY A 54 3.15 1.87 12.01
N TYR A 55 3.67 2.58 11.00
CA TYR A 55 3.02 3.70 10.31
C TYR A 55 2.66 4.92 11.17
N THR A 56 3.20 5.00 12.38
CA THR A 56 3.13 6.22 13.21
C THR A 56 4.00 7.31 12.58
N VAL A 57 3.43 8.49 12.40
CA VAL A 57 4.06 9.65 11.77
C VAL A 57 4.59 10.62 12.82
N TYR A 58 5.76 11.18 12.55
CA TYR A 58 6.40 12.22 13.34
C TYR A 58 6.78 13.41 12.46
N ALA A 59 6.51 14.62 12.94
CA ALA A 59 7.04 15.83 12.31
C ALA A 59 8.57 15.91 12.50
N THR A 60 9.26 16.59 11.60
CA THR A 60 10.70 16.84 11.75
C THR A 60 10.99 18.33 11.82
N ASN A 61 11.94 18.70 12.64
CA ASN A 61 12.51 20.04 12.60
C ASN A 61 13.80 20.02 11.77
N TYR A 62 13.95 20.98 10.89
CA TYR A 62 15.18 21.19 10.12
C TYR A 62 15.50 22.68 10.04
N ALA A 63 16.79 22.97 9.89
CA ALA A 63 17.25 24.34 9.75
C ALA A 63 16.76 24.96 8.45
N LYS A 64 16.40 26.24 8.46
CA LYS A 64 15.83 26.93 7.28
C LYS A 64 16.75 26.87 6.06
N GLU A 65 18.06 26.82 6.29
CA GLU A 65 19.11 26.76 5.26
C GLU A 65 19.03 25.43 4.46
N LEU A 66 18.49 24.38 5.06
CA LEU A 66 18.31 23.08 4.39
C LEU A 66 17.13 23.07 3.41
N LYS A 67 16.20 24.02 3.51
CA LYS A 67 14.96 24.04 2.71
C LYS A 67 15.23 23.93 1.20
N ALA A 68 16.18 24.71 0.70
CA ALA A 68 16.54 24.67 -0.73
C ALA A 68 17.12 23.30 -1.14
N GLN A 69 17.98 22.72 -0.28
CA GLN A 69 18.55 21.39 -0.53
C GLN A 69 17.50 20.30 -0.48
N LEU A 70 16.55 20.37 0.45
CA LEU A 70 15.44 19.42 0.52
C LEU A 70 14.54 19.50 -0.72
N LYS A 71 14.27 20.72 -1.22
CA LYS A 71 13.54 20.86 -2.50
C LYS A 71 14.29 20.18 -3.66
N VAL A 72 15.62 20.31 -3.73
CA VAL A 72 16.42 19.61 -4.74
C VAL A 72 16.31 18.10 -4.60
N LEU A 73 16.39 17.59 -3.37
CA LEU A 73 16.40 16.16 -3.09
C LEU A 73 15.03 15.48 -3.32
N PHE A 74 13.93 16.21 -3.19
CA PHE A 74 12.59 15.63 -3.30
C PHE A 74 11.83 16.16 -4.51
N LEU A 75 11.66 17.48 -4.63
CA LEU A 75 10.84 18.08 -5.67
C LEU A 75 11.50 18.01 -7.05
N TYR A 76 12.72 18.53 -7.16
CA TYR A 76 13.39 18.60 -8.46
C TYR A 76 13.78 17.22 -8.99
N ASP A 77 14.17 16.31 -8.10
CA ASP A 77 14.39 14.92 -8.45
C ASP A 77 13.11 14.27 -9.00
N MET A 78 11.97 14.46 -8.35
CA MET A 78 10.69 13.90 -8.80
C MET A 78 10.24 14.50 -10.12
N ILE A 79 10.29 15.82 -10.27
CA ILE A 79 9.97 16.51 -11.55
C ILE A 79 10.88 15.97 -12.67
N SER A 80 12.18 15.84 -12.41
CA SER A 80 13.15 15.33 -13.38
C SER A 80 12.85 13.89 -13.80
N GLN A 81 12.47 13.04 -12.87
CA GLN A 81 12.09 11.65 -13.17
C GLN A 81 10.87 11.60 -14.11
N VAL A 82 9.82 12.39 -13.83
CA VAL A 82 8.63 12.45 -14.69
C VAL A 82 8.95 13.04 -16.07
N GLN A 83 9.68 14.13 -16.13
CA GLN A 83 10.05 14.78 -17.41
C GLN A 83 10.95 13.88 -18.25
N THR A 84 11.90 13.17 -17.64
CA THR A 84 12.75 12.20 -18.32
C THR A 84 11.92 11.04 -18.85
N GLY A 85 10.99 10.53 -18.02
CA GLY A 85 10.06 9.49 -18.44
C GLY A 85 9.21 9.92 -19.63
N ALA A 86 8.64 11.14 -19.60
CA ALA A 86 7.88 11.69 -20.72
C ALA A 86 8.71 11.76 -22.00
N ALA A 87 9.96 12.21 -21.91
CA ALA A 87 10.87 12.31 -23.05
C ALA A 87 11.26 10.93 -23.64
N THR A 88 11.20 9.86 -22.83
CA THR A 88 11.48 8.49 -23.26
C THR A 88 10.21 7.69 -23.62
N GLY A 89 9.04 8.32 -23.63
CA GLY A 89 7.77 7.69 -23.96
C GLY A 89 7.20 6.83 -22.82
N MET A 90 7.46 7.19 -21.57
CA MET A 90 6.87 6.54 -20.41
C MET A 90 5.35 6.60 -20.46
N THR A 91 4.70 5.47 -20.22
CA THR A 91 3.25 5.36 -20.11
C THR A 91 2.83 5.14 -18.65
N VAL A 92 1.63 5.58 -18.31
CA VAL A 92 1.03 5.32 -16.99
C VAL A 92 0.08 4.13 -17.10
N ARG A 93 0.19 3.22 -16.17
CA ARG A 93 -0.65 2.02 -16.11
C ARG A 93 -1.14 1.80 -14.69
N ASP A 94 -2.35 1.25 -14.56
CA ASP A 94 -2.85 0.83 -13.27
C ASP A 94 -2.02 -0.34 -12.72
N PHE A 95 -1.74 -0.31 -11.44
CA PHE A 95 -0.86 -1.25 -10.73
C PHE A 95 -1.31 -2.72 -10.82
N GLU A 96 -2.56 -2.97 -11.25
CA GLU A 96 -3.16 -4.30 -11.41
C GLU A 96 -2.79 -5.00 -12.71
N ALA A 97 -2.21 -4.29 -13.66
CA ALA A 97 -1.89 -4.87 -14.94
C ALA A 97 -0.74 -5.89 -14.85
N ALA A 98 -0.80 -6.92 -15.69
CA ALA A 98 0.18 -7.99 -15.74
C ALA A 98 1.57 -7.50 -16.14
N ALA A 99 2.61 -8.19 -15.65
CA ALA A 99 4.02 -8.12 -15.99
C ALA A 99 4.67 -6.70 -15.99
N ALA A 100 5.79 -6.57 -15.27
CA ALA A 100 6.64 -5.38 -15.35
C ALA A 100 7.10 -5.18 -16.81
N GLU A 101 6.82 -4.02 -17.36
CA GLU A 101 7.30 -3.58 -18.66
C GLU A 101 8.26 -2.44 -18.48
N ASP A 102 9.25 -2.36 -19.35
CA ASP A 102 10.17 -1.23 -19.35
C ASP A 102 9.42 0.07 -19.70
N ASN A 103 9.79 1.16 -19.02
CA ASN A 103 9.24 2.48 -19.28
C ASN A 103 7.75 2.67 -18.93
N VAL A 104 7.26 1.90 -17.96
CA VAL A 104 5.90 2.02 -17.42
C VAL A 104 5.95 2.56 -15.99
N LEU A 105 5.16 3.59 -15.73
CA LEU A 105 4.90 4.12 -14.39
C LEU A 105 3.60 3.52 -13.86
N GLU A 106 3.67 2.85 -12.74
CA GLU A 106 2.50 2.22 -12.13
C GLU A 106 1.74 3.20 -11.24
N ARG A 107 0.41 3.20 -11.38
CA ARG A 107 -0.52 4.05 -10.63
C ARG A 107 -1.53 3.19 -9.86
N THR A 108 -1.87 3.63 -8.67
CA THR A 108 -3.04 3.16 -7.90
C THR A 108 -3.66 4.35 -7.18
N THR A 109 -4.84 4.19 -6.58
CA THR A 109 -5.48 5.25 -5.79
C THR A 109 -5.11 5.13 -4.32
N LEU A 110 -5.14 6.26 -3.59
CA LEU A 110 -4.73 6.32 -2.19
C LEU A 110 -5.64 5.48 -1.28
N ASP A 111 -6.93 5.44 -1.57
CA ASP A 111 -7.95 4.66 -0.84
C ASP A 111 -7.78 3.14 -0.95
N ARG A 112 -7.00 2.67 -1.93
CA ARG A 112 -6.68 1.24 -2.10
C ARG A 112 -5.42 0.81 -1.34
N VAL A 113 -4.70 1.73 -0.74
CA VAL A 113 -3.41 1.49 -0.06
C VAL A 113 -3.50 1.96 1.38
N ASP A 114 -4.13 1.15 2.26
CA ASP A 114 -4.47 1.49 3.63
C ASP A 114 -3.35 2.19 4.39
N HIS A 115 -2.15 1.65 4.34
CA HIS A 115 -1.03 2.25 5.07
C HIS A 115 -0.49 3.54 4.46
N ALA A 116 -0.66 3.75 3.15
CA ALA A 116 -0.34 5.05 2.56
C ALA A 116 -1.40 6.07 2.96
N GLN A 117 -2.67 5.68 2.92
CA GLN A 117 -3.79 6.51 3.37
C GLN A 117 -3.60 6.90 4.84
N GLU A 118 -3.34 5.93 5.73
CA GLU A 118 -3.08 6.17 7.15
C GLU A 118 -1.96 7.20 7.39
N VAL A 119 -0.83 7.06 6.68
CA VAL A 119 0.31 7.99 6.80
C VAL A 119 -0.06 9.38 6.29
N ILE A 120 -0.73 9.49 5.15
CA ILE A 120 -1.10 10.78 4.55
C ILE A 120 -2.18 11.50 5.36
N GLU A 121 -3.15 10.78 5.91
CA GLU A 121 -4.18 11.35 6.78
C GLU A 121 -3.59 11.90 8.06
N GLN A 122 -2.66 11.19 8.72
CA GLN A 122 -1.95 11.72 9.87
C GLN A 122 -1.22 13.04 9.54
N ILE A 123 -0.62 13.17 8.35
CA ILE A 123 0.05 14.39 7.92
C ILE A 123 -0.97 15.51 7.62
N ARG A 124 -2.09 15.20 6.96
CA ARG A 124 -3.10 16.19 6.57
C ARG A 124 -3.87 16.76 7.76
N TYR A 125 -4.26 15.89 8.68
CA TYR A 125 -5.18 16.24 9.78
C TYR A 125 -4.50 16.37 11.14
N GLY A 126 -3.29 15.88 11.28
CA GLY A 126 -2.55 15.84 12.54
C GLY A 126 -1.44 16.89 12.65
N GLU A 127 -1.26 17.78 11.69
CA GLU A 127 -0.10 18.68 11.61
C GLU A 127 0.19 19.43 12.89
N GLU A 128 -0.83 19.93 13.57
CA GLU A 128 -0.66 20.67 14.85
C GLU A 128 -0.45 19.74 16.05
N THR A 129 -0.75 18.45 15.91
CA THR A 129 -0.73 17.45 17.00
C THR A 129 0.37 16.41 16.84
N LEU A 130 1.04 16.36 15.69
CA LEU A 130 2.11 15.40 15.45
C LEU A 130 3.28 15.66 16.40
N GLU A 131 3.72 14.58 17.04
CA GLU A 131 4.91 14.60 17.86
C GLU A 131 6.14 14.85 16.98
N VAL A 132 7.07 15.67 17.48
CA VAL A 132 8.34 15.92 16.79
C VAL A 132 9.30 14.77 17.04
N PHE A 133 9.86 14.20 16.01
CA PHE A 133 10.88 13.17 16.12
C PHE A 133 12.13 13.70 16.83
N ARG A 134 12.53 13.06 17.92
CA ARG A 134 13.73 13.38 18.69
C ARG A 134 14.53 12.12 18.96
N GLU A 135 15.81 12.13 18.65
CA GLU A 135 16.71 11.06 19.07
C GLU A 135 16.76 11.00 20.60
N GLY A 136 16.67 9.80 21.15
CA GLY A 136 16.55 9.59 22.61
C GLY A 136 15.14 9.22 23.05
N ASP A 137 14.13 9.90 22.54
CA ASP A 137 12.71 9.55 22.75
C ASP A 137 12.26 8.51 21.69
N HIS A 138 12.84 8.60 20.49
CA HIS A 138 12.52 7.75 19.33
C HIS A 138 13.77 7.07 18.78
N GLU A 139 13.57 5.95 18.13
CA GLU A 139 14.68 5.16 17.58
C GLU A 139 14.66 5.16 16.05
N PHE A 140 15.70 5.69 15.41
CA PHE A 140 15.84 5.65 13.94
C PHE A 140 15.75 4.24 13.35
N LYS A 141 16.09 3.18 14.11
CA LYS A 141 15.93 1.80 13.64
C LYS A 141 14.48 1.38 13.40
N LYS A 142 13.51 2.10 13.99
CA LYS A 142 12.07 1.89 13.80
C LYS A 142 11.54 2.70 12.63
N VAL A 143 12.26 3.71 12.16
CA VAL A 143 11.84 4.54 11.01
C VAL A 143 11.88 3.68 9.75
N LYS A 144 10.80 3.75 8.99
CA LYS A 144 10.60 3.03 7.73
C LYS A 144 10.85 3.92 6.53
N GLY A 145 10.34 5.13 6.59
CA GLY A 145 10.44 6.06 5.47
C GLY A 145 10.32 7.52 5.85
N ILE A 146 10.53 8.35 4.83
CA ILE A 146 10.42 9.80 4.88
C ILE A 146 9.32 10.20 3.90
N VAL A 147 8.47 11.15 4.31
CA VAL A 147 7.50 11.84 3.44
C VAL A 147 7.84 13.32 3.43
N ALA A 148 7.98 13.88 2.24
CA ALA A 148 8.04 15.32 2.02
C ALA A 148 6.67 15.79 1.53
N ARG A 149 6.01 16.68 2.28
CA ARG A 149 4.79 17.37 1.86
C ARG A 149 5.18 18.66 1.16
N PHE A 150 4.59 18.90 0.01
CA PHE A 150 4.68 20.16 -0.72
C PHE A 150 3.33 20.83 -0.71
N SER A 151 3.29 22.08 -0.26
CA SER A 151 2.07 22.87 -0.16
C SER A 151 2.24 24.25 -0.77
N ARG A 152 1.14 24.80 -1.29
CA ARG A 152 1.03 26.16 -1.79
C ARG A 152 -0.36 26.68 -1.43
N GLN A 153 -0.47 27.97 -1.16
CA GLN A 153 -1.75 28.56 -0.86
C GLN A 153 -2.74 28.39 -2.02
N GLY A 154 -3.93 27.89 -1.70
CA GLY A 154 -5.01 27.68 -2.67
C GLY A 154 -4.84 26.48 -3.59
N ALA A 155 -3.89 25.58 -3.32
CA ALA A 155 -3.69 24.32 -4.04
C ALA A 155 -3.70 23.14 -3.07
N GLU A 156 -4.14 21.97 -3.56
CA GLU A 156 -4.05 20.74 -2.80
C GLU A 156 -2.58 20.34 -2.62
N PRO A 157 -2.16 19.91 -1.41
CA PRO A 157 -0.81 19.45 -1.19
C PRO A 157 -0.55 18.10 -1.90
N PHE A 158 0.70 17.91 -2.31
CA PHE A 158 1.18 16.61 -2.79
C PHE A 158 2.33 16.12 -1.93
N PHE A 159 2.63 14.81 -2.03
CA PHE A 159 3.59 14.16 -1.16
C PHE A 159 4.58 13.34 -1.98
N VAL A 160 5.84 13.38 -1.57
CA VAL A 160 6.90 12.55 -2.12
C VAL A 160 7.43 11.65 -1.02
N ALA A 161 7.35 10.34 -1.21
CA ALA A 161 7.74 9.39 -0.19
C ALA A 161 8.89 8.50 -0.64
N LYS A 162 9.74 8.11 0.32
CA LYS A 162 10.85 7.20 0.10
C LYS A 162 11.21 6.39 1.34
N ILE A 163 11.76 5.20 1.13
CA ILE A 163 12.33 4.39 2.20
C ILE A 163 13.55 5.10 2.79
N LEU A 164 13.71 5.01 4.12
CA LEU A 164 14.93 5.35 4.83
C LEU A 164 15.66 4.06 5.25
N PRO A 165 16.61 3.55 4.45
CA PRO A 165 17.40 2.39 4.84
C PRO A 165 18.27 2.71 6.06
N GLN A 166 18.49 1.73 6.93
CA GLN A 166 19.36 1.89 8.09
C GLN A 166 20.81 2.28 7.73
N SER A 167 21.27 1.94 6.52
CA SER A 167 22.57 2.36 5.98
C SER A 167 22.67 3.87 5.73
N GLN A 168 21.56 4.58 5.69
CA GLN A 168 21.50 6.04 5.57
C GLN A 168 21.45 6.75 6.94
N VAL A 169 21.33 5.99 8.04
CA VAL A 169 21.44 6.53 9.40
C VAL A 169 22.89 6.45 9.83
N LEU A 170 23.56 7.60 9.88
CA LEU A 170 24.95 7.72 10.29
C LEU A 170 25.01 7.82 11.82
N LYS A 171 25.86 6.99 12.45
CA LYS A 171 26.11 7.05 13.89
C LYS A 171 27.50 7.60 14.12
N GLY A 172 27.64 8.57 15.01
CA GLY A 172 28.88 9.29 15.27
C GLY A 172 30.08 8.39 15.52
N ALA A 173 29.90 7.30 16.26
CA ALA A 173 30.98 6.35 16.57
C ALA A 173 31.52 5.57 15.36
N THR A 174 30.76 5.48 14.25
CA THR A 174 31.10 4.65 13.08
C THR A 174 31.10 5.42 11.77
N ALA A 175 30.73 6.69 11.78
CA ALA A 175 30.66 7.54 10.59
C ALA A 175 31.86 8.49 10.53
N TRP A 176 32.46 8.56 9.36
CA TRP A 176 33.64 9.38 9.08
C TRP A 176 33.37 10.27 7.89
N MET A 177 33.75 11.52 7.95
CA MET A 177 33.63 12.48 6.88
C MET A 177 35.01 12.79 6.30
N TYR A 178 35.10 12.89 4.97
CA TYR A 178 36.27 13.36 4.27
C TYR A 178 36.10 14.84 3.94
N ASN A 179 36.99 15.68 4.43
CA ASN A 179 36.90 17.14 4.28
C ASN A 179 37.83 17.71 3.19
N GLY A 180 38.28 16.87 2.28
CA GLY A 180 39.20 17.24 1.22
C GLY A 180 40.66 16.87 1.46
N ASP A 181 41.10 16.84 2.72
CA ASP A 181 42.48 16.53 3.09
C ASP A 181 42.60 15.28 3.97
N SER A 182 41.61 15.01 4.80
CA SER A 182 41.67 13.90 5.77
C SER A 182 40.30 13.38 6.13
N PHE A 183 40.26 12.14 6.61
CA PHE A 183 39.07 11.59 7.26
C PHE A 183 38.96 12.12 8.69
N GLN A 184 37.79 12.59 9.05
CA GLN A 184 37.47 13.08 10.39
C GLN A 184 36.26 12.32 10.94
N PRO A 185 36.19 12.07 12.26
CA PRO A 185 35.00 11.48 12.85
C PRO A 185 33.79 12.40 12.60
N PHE A 186 32.63 11.78 12.35
CA PHE A 186 31.37 12.50 12.32
C PHE A 186 31.05 13.01 13.72
N SER A 187 30.93 14.33 13.88
CA SER A 187 30.88 14.99 15.19
C SER A 187 29.48 14.98 15.85
N ALA A 188 28.44 14.56 15.12
CA ALA A 188 27.09 14.45 15.66
C ALA A 188 26.82 13.00 16.12
N ASP A 189 25.95 12.85 17.12
CA ASP A 189 25.55 11.52 17.60
C ASP A 189 24.85 10.70 16.52
N VAL A 190 23.97 11.36 15.74
CA VAL A 190 23.26 10.77 14.60
C VAL A 190 23.19 11.76 13.44
N GLY A 191 23.33 11.27 12.23
CA GLY A 191 23.11 11.99 10.99
C GLY A 191 22.29 11.17 10.00
N LEU A 192 21.66 11.85 9.06
CA LEU A 192 20.93 11.22 7.97
C LEU A 192 21.61 11.55 6.64
N LYS A 193 21.87 10.51 5.85
CA LYS A 193 22.26 10.66 4.46
C LYS A 193 21.00 10.50 3.59
N ILE A 194 20.46 11.62 3.14
CA ILE A 194 19.31 11.61 2.21
C ILE A 194 19.85 11.73 0.79
N THR A 195 19.54 10.76 -0.06
CA THR A 195 19.93 10.76 -1.46
C THR A 195 18.72 11.11 -2.33
N PRO A 196 18.87 11.76 -3.51
CA PRO A 196 17.83 11.75 -4.52
C PRO A 196 17.59 10.26 -4.90
N ASP A 197 16.46 9.86 -5.18
CA ASP A 197 15.94 8.51 -5.47
C ASP A 197 14.58 8.37 -4.79
N ASN A 198 13.68 9.26 -5.21
CA ASN A 198 12.31 9.23 -4.72
C ASN A 198 11.55 8.11 -5.41
N GLN A 199 10.68 7.46 -4.65
CA GLN A 199 10.10 6.19 -5.07
C GLN A 199 8.61 6.27 -5.29
N VAL A 200 7.96 7.23 -4.63
CA VAL A 200 6.50 7.36 -4.66
C VAL A 200 6.13 8.83 -4.69
N LEU A 201 5.21 9.18 -5.59
CA LEU A 201 4.50 10.45 -5.61
C LEU A 201 3.04 10.19 -5.27
N ILE A 202 2.45 11.03 -4.42
CA ILE A 202 1.03 11.00 -4.09
C ILE A 202 0.46 12.38 -4.40
N ALA A 203 -0.44 12.46 -5.37
CA ALA A 203 -1.02 13.71 -5.85
C ALA A 203 -2.45 13.49 -6.34
N GLY A 204 -3.38 14.38 -6.01
CA GLY A 204 -4.77 14.33 -6.48
C GLY A 204 -5.52 13.04 -6.12
N GLY A 205 -5.13 12.37 -5.03
CA GLY A 205 -5.71 11.08 -4.65
C GLY A 205 -5.06 9.86 -5.31
N ASP A 206 -4.15 10.04 -6.28
CA ASP A 206 -3.41 8.97 -6.93
C ASP A 206 -2.03 8.76 -6.30
N ILE A 207 -1.55 7.52 -6.35
CA ILE A 207 -0.20 7.11 -5.99
C ILE A 207 0.52 6.66 -7.27
N PHE A 208 1.68 7.23 -7.53
CA PHE A 208 2.56 6.85 -8.63
C PHE A 208 3.81 6.19 -8.06
N ALA A 209 4.04 4.93 -8.42
CA ALA A 209 5.17 4.12 -7.95
C ALA A 209 6.29 4.10 -8.99
N PHE A 210 7.37 4.86 -8.75
CA PHE A 210 8.57 4.87 -9.58
C PHE A 210 9.47 3.65 -9.36
N ASN A 211 9.23 2.92 -8.28
CA ASN A 211 9.89 1.67 -7.97
C ASN A 211 8.94 0.75 -7.20
N GLU A 212 8.38 -0.22 -7.90
CA GLU A 212 7.41 -1.18 -7.38
C GLU A 212 7.89 -1.85 -6.08
N SER A 213 9.06 -2.46 -6.10
CA SER A 213 9.60 -3.18 -4.94
C SER A 213 9.77 -2.29 -3.71
N LYS A 214 10.17 -1.04 -3.90
CA LYS A 214 10.32 -0.08 -2.81
C LYS A 214 8.96 0.44 -2.34
N PHE A 215 8.00 0.64 -3.26
CA PHE A 215 6.63 0.99 -2.92
C PHE A 215 5.97 -0.10 -2.06
N ILE A 216 6.05 -1.37 -2.49
CA ILE A 216 5.56 -2.51 -1.72
C ILE A 216 6.21 -2.56 -0.33
N ARG A 217 7.52 -2.35 -0.24
CA ARG A 217 8.22 -2.31 1.05
C ARG A 217 7.79 -1.12 1.91
N LEU A 218 7.47 0.01 1.30
CA LEU A 218 7.12 1.25 2.00
C LEU A 218 5.74 1.16 2.63
N PHE A 219 4.74 0.68 1.88
CA PHE A 219 3.34 0.68 2.29
C PHE A 219 2.73 -0.73 2.44
N GLY A 220 3.48 -1.77 2.12
CA GLY A 220 2.99 -3.15 2.27
C GLY A 220 1.99 -3.59 1.20
N TYR A 221 1.68 -2.73 0.24
CA TYR A 221 0.73 -2.99 -0.83
C TYR A 221 1.38 -3.78 -1.97
N ASP A 222 0.81 -4.92 -2.31
CA ASP A 222 1.20 -5.76 -3.44
C ASP A 222 -0.05 -6.06 -4.27
N ALA A 223 -0.30 -5.23 -5.27
CA ALA A 223 -1.51 -5.30 -6.09
C ALA A 223 -1.66 -6.65 -6.80
N LYS A 224 -0.55 -7.28 -7.20
CA LYS A 224 -0.59 -8.60 -7.84
C LYS A 224 -1.07 -9.66 -6.87
N GLN A 225 -0.62 -9.58 -5.61
CA GLN A 225 -1.12 -10.45 -4.55
C GLN A 225 -2.60 -10.20 -4.28
N PHE A 226 -3.03 -8.95 -4.24
CA PHE A 226 -4.43 -8.62 -3.99
C PHE A 226 -5.34 -9.00 -5.16
N ALA A 227 -4.95 -8.76 -6.41
CA ALA A 227 -5.74 -9.14 -7.58
C ALA A 227 -5.97 -10.67 -7.67
N VAL A 228 -4.91 -11.46 -7.45
CA VAL A 228 -5.04 -12.93 -7.39
C VAL A 228 -5.89 -13.36 -6.20
N ALA A 229 -5.78 -12.67 -5.06
CA ALA A 229 -6.61 -12.97 -3.89
C ALA A 229 -8.08 -12.65 -4.16
N GLU A 230 -8.39 -11.53 -4.81
CA GLU A 230 -9.77 -11.17 -5.20
C GLU A 230 -10.41 -12.22 -6.11
N GLU A 231 -9.68 -12.69 -7.13
CA GLU A 231 -10.13 -13.77 -8.00
C GLU A 231 -10.42 -15.05 -7.19
N LYS A 232 -9.51 -15.40 -6.27
CA LYS A 232 -9.68 -16.58 -5.41
C LYS A 232 -10.80 -16.42 -4.39
N ILE A 233 -11.01 -15.23 -3.84
CA ILE A 233 -12.13 -14.94 -2.95
C ILE A 233 -13.45 -15.13 -3.70
N ALA A 234 -13.59 -14.56 -4.89
CA ALA A 234 -14.79 -14.73 -5.71
C ALA A 234 -15.03 -16.20 -6.09
N GLU A 235 -13.97 -16.97 -6.36
CA GLU A 235 -14.05 -18.40 -6.61
C GLU A 235 -14.50 -19.17 -5.37
N ILE A 236 -13.99 -18.82 -4.19
CA ILE A 236 -14.40 -19.41 -2.90
C ILE A 236 -15.87 -19.12 -2.60
N GLU A 237 -16.29 -17.86 -2.68
CA GLU A 237 -17.68 -17.45 -2.40
C GLU A 237 -18.68 -18.09 -3.38
N LYS A 238 -18.24 -18.45 -4.59
CA LYS A 238 -19.05 -19.18 -5.55
C LYS A 238 -19.19 -20.67 -5.22
N ASN A 239 -18.13 -21.30 -4.69
CA ASN A 239 -18.06 -22.75 -4.49
C ASN A 239 -18.45 -23.18 -3.06
N PHE A 240 -18.34 -22.28 -2.09
CA PHE A 240 -18.64 -22.54 -0.69
C PHE A 240 -19.78 -21.64 -0.19
N LYS A 241 -20.66 -22.20 0.61
CA LYS A 241 -21.72 -21.46 1.29
C LYS A 241 -21.17 -20.91 2.58
N LEU A 242 -20.83 -19.63 2.57
CA LEU A 242 -20.27 -18.93 3.72
C LEU A 242 -21.28 -17.96 4.32
N LYS A 243 -21.29 -17.88 5.65
CA LYS A 243 -22.13 -16.96 6.40
C LYS A 243 -21.26 -16.07 7.31
N PHE A 244 -21.52 -14.77 7.27
CA PHE A 244 -20.77 -13.77 8.02
C PHE A 244 -21.68 -12.97 8.95
N PRO A 245 -21.15 -12.37 10.03
CA PRO A 245 -21.85 -11.34 10.79
C PRO A 245 -22.27 -10.16 9.89
N GLU A 246 -23.30 -9.43 10.32
CA GLU A 246 -23.80 -8.28 9.59
C GLU A 246 -22.68 -7.23 9.35
N GLY A 247 -22.53 -6.83 8.09
CA GLY A 247 -21.50 -5.86 7.67
C GLY A 247 -20.10 -6.42 7.48
N MET A 248 -19.88 -7.73 7.64
CA MET A 248 -18.60 -8.39 7.36
C MET A 248 -18.64 -9.13 6.03
N THR A 249 -17.48 -9.19 5.36
CA THR A 249 -17.27 -9.98 4.14
C THR A 249 -16.01 -10.83 4.30
N PHE A 250 -15.90 -11.90 3.51
CA PHE A 250 -14.69 -12.72 3.52
C PHE A 250 -13.46 -11.92 3.08
N ASP A 251 -13.63 -11.07 2.09
CA ASP A 251 -12.59 -10.16 1.61
C ASP A 251 -12.03 -9.27 2.73
N ALA A 252 -12.90 -8.61 3.51
CA ALA A 252 -12.46 -7.75 4.62
C ALA A 252 -11.66 -8.53 5.68
N LEU A 253 -12.10 -9.76 6.01
CA LEU A 253 -11.42 -10.60 7.03
C LEU A 253 -10.05 -11.11 6.56
N VAL A 254 -9.86 -11.27 5.25
CA VAL A 254 -8.62 -11.80 4.68
C VAL A 254 -7.61 -10.72 4.38
N ARG A 255 -8.04 -9.55 3.90
CA ARG A 255 -7.14 -8.44 3.49
C ARG A 255 -6.25 -7.94 4.63
N ASP A 256 -6.77 -7.89 5.85
CA ASP A 256 -6.00 -7.45 7.01
C ASP A 256 -4.84 -8.39 7.39
N THR A 257 -4.81 -9.60 6.82
CA THR A 257 -3.82 -10.61 7.16
C THR A 257 -2.97 -11.02 5.97
N LYS A 258 -1.84 -10.34 5.75
CA LYS A 258 -0.93 -10.61 4.62
C LYS A 258 -0.58 -12.10 4.42
N SER A 259 -0.47 -12.87 5.49
CA SER A 259 -0.19 -14.30 5.39
C SER A 259 -1.37 -15.08 4.79
N LEU A 260 -2.61 -14.66 5.01
CA LEU A 260 -3.79 -15.28 4.40
C LEU A 260 -3.88 -14.95 2.90
N VAL A 261 -3.64 -13.70 2.53
CA VAL A 261 -3.54 -13.28 1.13
C VAL A 261 -2.53 -14.15 0.37
N THR A 262 -1.35 -14.38 0.95
CA THR A 262 -0.31 -15.24 0.34
C THR A 262 -0.74 -16.70 0.25
N LYS A 263 -1.51 -17.20 1.22
CA LYS A 263 -2.04 -18.58 1.20
C LYS A 263 -3.13 -18.76 0.16
N LEU A 264 -4.04 -17.80 0.04
CA LEU A 264 -5.10 -17.83 -0.97
C LEU A 264 -4.58 -18.01 -2.39
N GLN A 265 -3.45 -17.42 -2.72
CA GLN A 265 -2.82 -17.59 -4.05
C GLN A 265 -2.48 -19.04 -4.38
N LYS A 266 -2.30 -19.89 -3.37
CA LYS A 266 -1.93 -21.31 -3.52
C LYS A 266 -3.12 -22.25 -3.46
N VAL A 267 -4.30 -21.75 -3.09
CA VAL A 267 -5.50 -22.55 -2.99
C VAL A 267 -6.01 -22.92 -4.38
N ASP A 268 -6.22 -24.19 -4.61
CA ASP A 268 -6.95 -24.70 -5.76
C ASP A 268 -8.37 -25.05 -5.31
N VAL A 269 -9.28 -24.10 -5.46
CA VAL A 269 -10.68 -24.21 -5.01
C VAL A 269 -11.42 -25.36 -5.71
N GLY A 270 -11.01 -25.71 -6.93
CA GLY A 270 -11.66 -26.76 -7.73
C GLY A 270 -11.39 -28.18 -7.23
N LEU A 271 -10.39 -28.36 -6.37
CA LEU A 271 -9.99 -29.68 -5.87
C LEU A 271 -10.70 -30.10 -4.58
N VAL A 272 -11.39 -29.19 -3.90
CA VAL A 272 -11.93 -29.41 -2.56
C VAL A 272 -13.42 -29.06 -2.49
N THR A 273 -14.23 -29.93 -1.90
CA THR A 273 -15.66 -29.67 -1.64
C THR A 273 -15.89 -29.14 -0.24
N GLN A 274 -17.04 -28.52 -0.02
CA GLN A 274 -17.44 -28.03 1.31
C GLN A 274 -17.51 -29.15 2.34
N GLU A 275 -18.05 -30.31 1.94
CA GLU A 275 -18.16 -31.48 2.80
C GLU A 275 -16.76 -31.97 3.23
N GLN A 276 -15.81 -32.00 2.32
CA GLN A 276 -14.43 -32.39 2.64
C GLN A 276 -13.75 -31.41 3.62
N VAL A 277 -14.03 -30.11 3.50
CA VAL A 277 -13.50 -29.11 4.45
C VAL A 277 -14.06 -29.31 5.83
N ILE A 278 -15.35 -29.59 5.94
CA ILE A 278 -16.01 -29.84 7.24
C ILE A 278 -15.49 -31.16 7.85
N GLU A 279 -15.41 -32.23 7.06
CA GLU A 279 -14.89 -33.52 7.51
C GLU A 279 -13.44 -33.41 7.98
N GLN A 280 -12.60 -32.72 7.26
CA GLN A 280 -11.19 -32.50 7.66
C GLN A 280 -11.08 -31.64 8.91
N ALA A 281 -11.93 -30.63 9.07
CA ALA A 281 -11.98 -29.83 10.30
C ALA A 281 -12.30 -30.73 11.51
N ASP A 282 -13.29 -31.58 11.39
CA ASP A 282 -13.70 -32.52 12.45
C ASP A 282 -12.59 -33.54 12.75
N GLU A 283 -11.98 -34.13 11.73
CA GLU A 283 -10.85 -35.05 11.88
C GLU A 283 -9.68 -34.40 12.59
N MET A 284 -9.41 -33.13 12.28
CA MET A 284 -8.33 -32.36 12.93
C MET A 284 -8.70 -31.86 14.32
N GLY A 285 -9.97 -31.92 14.70
CA GLY A 285 -10.48 -31.38 15.96
C GLY A 285 -10.46 -29.85 15.98
N LEU A 286 -10.67 -29.25 14.81
CA LEU A 286 -10.79 -27.81 14.65
C LEU A 286 -12.28 -27.42 14.81
N GLU A 287 -12.55 -26.44 15.65
CA GLU A 287 -13.91 -25.87 15.75
C GLU A 287 -14.19 -25.04 14.48
N LEU A 288 -14.88 -25.62 13.52
CA LEU A 288 -15.46 -24.94 12.36
C LEU A 288 -16.97 -24.92 12.54
N MET A 289 -17.53 -23.73 12.77
CA MET A 289 -18.97 -23.60 12.98
C MET A 289 -19.73 -23.77 11.69
N THR A 290 -20.80 -24.56 11.72
CA THR A 290 -21.73 -24.74 10.62
C THR A 290 -23.16 -24.43 11.04
N ASP A 291 -23.98 -23.92 10.14
CA ASP A 291 -25.41 -23.73 10.37
C ASP A 291 -26.14 -25.06 10.04
N ASP A 292 -26.69 -25.70 11.07
CA ASP A 292 -27.35 -26.99 10.93
C ASP A 292 -28.56 -27.01 9.95
N ALA A 293 -29.17 -25.83 9.74
CA ALA A 293 -30.34 -25.71 8.87
C ALA A 293 -29.98 -25.50 7.40
N THR A 294 -28.90 -24.76 7.13
CA THR A 294 -28.50 -24.36 5.76
C THR A 294 -27.25 -25.06 5.28
N GLY A 295 -26.46 -25.64 6.19
CA GLY A 295 -25.15 -26.24 5.94
C GLY A 295 -24.06 -25.19 5.63
N GLU A 296 -24.33 -23.91 5.88
CA GLU A 296 -23.37 -22.83 5.65
C GLU A 296 -22.24 -22.88 6.68
N ILE A 297 -21.00 -22.63 6.26
CA ILE A 297 -19.86 -22.44 7.15
C ILE A 297 -19.91 -21.02 7.70
N ILE A 298 -19.90 -20.89 9.02
CA ILE A 298 -19.99 -19.61 9.72
C ILE A 298 -18.58 -19.09 10.02
N ILE A 299 -18.23 -17.95 9.45
CA ILE A 299 -16.95 -17.25 9.67
C ILE A 299 -17.22 -16.00 10.51
N MET A 300 -16.89 -16.04 11.79
CA MET A 300 -17.19 -14.96 12.72
C MET A 300 -16.11 -13.88 12.79
N ASP A 301 -14.87 -14.25 12.57
CA ASP A 301 -13.72 -13.36 12.70
C ASP A 301 -12.53 -13.79 11.82
N ALA A 302 -11.44 -13.03 11.88
CA ALA A 302 -10.21 -13.31 11.13
C ALA A 302 -9.55 -14.66 11.51
N LYS A 303 -9.81 -15.21 12.72
CA LYS A 303 -9.26 -16.52 13.11
C LYS A 303 -10.02 -17.65 12.43
N ASP A 304 -11.33 -17.51 12.32
CA ASP A 304 -12.14 -18.48 11.58
C ASP A 304 -11.83 -18.44 10.10
N ALA A 305 -11.66 -17.23 9.52
CA ALA A 305 -11.17 -17.07 8.15
C ALA A 305 -9.79 -17.73 7.95
N ALA A 306 -8.88 -17.58 8.91
CA ALA A 306 -7.58 -18.22 8.86
C ALA A 306 -7.66 -19.75 8.91
N LYS A 307 -8.49 -20.31 9.79
CA LYS A 307 -8.74 -21.77 9.87
C LYS A 307 -9.28 -22.29 8.53
N PHE A 308 -10.28 -21.61 7.98
CA PHE A 308 -10.90 -21.98 6.72
C PHE A 308 -9.90 -21.93 5.55
N VAL A 309 -9.13 -20.86 5.41
CA VAL A 309 -8.09 -20.76 4.37
C VAL A 309 -7.00 -21.81 4.56
N ASN A 310 -6.61 -22.14 5.79
CA ASN A 310 -5.63 -23.18 6.06
C ASN A 310 -6.16 -24.57 5.69
N LEU A 311 -7.45 -24.85 5.91
CA LEU A 311 -8.10 -26.07 5.45
C LEU A 311 -8.09 -26.16 3.92
N LEU A 312 -8.53 -25.09 3.23
CA LEU A 312 -8.49 -25.04 1.77
C LEU A 312 -7.08 -25.19 1.20
N ASN A 313 -6.07 -24.69 1.91
CA ASN A 313 -4.67 -24.82 1.51
C ASN A 313 -4.04 -26.14 1.98
N ASP A 314 -4.82 -27.07 2.56
CA ASP A 314 -4.34 -28.36 3.08
C ASP A 314 -3.14 -28.19 4.04
N ASP A 315 -3.21 -27.17 4.91
CA ASP A 315 -2.13 -26.86 5.87
C ASP A 315 -2.21 -27.69 7.16
N TYR A 316 -3.17 -28.59 7.25
CA TYR A 316 -3.31 -29.51 8.40
C TYR A 316 -3.06 -30.94 7.96
N MET A 317 -2.31 -31.67 8.76
CA MET A 317 -2.03 -33.09 8.49
C MET A 317 -1.94 -33.89 9.78
N THR A 318 -2.32 -35.15 9.70
CA THR A 318 -2.00 -36.17 10.72
C THR A 318 -0.82 -37.01 10.24
N SER A 319 0.18 -37.19 11.08
CA SER A 319 1.29 -38.08 10.76
C SER A 319 0.84 -39.53 10.85
N ASP A 320 0.92 -40.26 9.76
CA ASP A 320 0.62 -41.70 9.73
C ASP A 320 1.49 -42.54 10.68
N MET A 321 2.69 -42.06 10.98
CA MET A 321 3.62 -42.77 11.86
C MET A 321 3.35 -42.55 13.36
N THR A 322 2.90 -41.35 13.73
CA THR A 322 2.79 -40.95 15.14
C THR A 322 1.36 -40.66 15.58
N GLY A 323 0.43 -40.51 14.66
CA GLY A 323 -0.95 -40.04 14.92
C GLY A 323 -1.03 -38.60 15.41
N ILE A 324 0.09 -37.87 15.42
CA ILE A 324 0.12 -36.48 15.86
C ILE A 324 -0.39 -35.56 14.75
N LYS A 325 -1.25 -34.62 15.11
CA LYS A 325 -1.80 -33.60 14.20
C LYS A 325 -0.89 -32.38 14.15
N TYR A 326 -0.65 -31.86 12.98
CA TYR A 326 0.24 -30.73 12.74
C TYR A 326 -0.46 -29.62 11.92
N GLU A 327 -0.15 -28.38 12.25
CA GLU A 327 -0.34 -27.24 11.36
C GLU A 327 0.99 -26.99 10.63
N LEU A 328 0.97 -27.01 9.29
CA LEU A 328 2.15 -26.86 8.44
C LEU A 328 2.38 -25.40 8.09
N LYS A 329 3.58 -24.89 8.34
CA LYS A 329 4.00 -23.55 7.91
C LYS A 329 4.52 -23.49 6.47
N GLY A 330 4.74 -24.62 5.87
CA GLY A 330 5.17 -24.76 4.48
C GLY A 330 5.17 -26.21 4.05
N LYS A 331 4.78 -26.44 2.81
CA LYS A 331 4.73 -27.76 2.18
C LYS A 331 5.39 -27.70 0.80
N LYS A 332 5.93 -28.82 0.36
CA LYS A 332 6.47 -29.00 -0.97
C LYS A 332 5.84 -30.24 -1.58
N GLU A 333 5.20 -30.08 -2.71
CA GLU A 333 4.68 -31.21 -3.48
C GLU A 333 5.84 -32.14 -3.90
N LEU A 334 5.72 -33.41 -3.58
CA LEU A 334 6.62 -34.43 -4.07
C LEU A 334 6.06 -34.94 -5.40
N ARG A 335 6.57 -34.42 -6.50
CA ARG A 335 6.23 -34.98 -7.84
C ARG A 335 6.90 -36.34 -7.92
N GLY A 336 6.09 -37.39 -8.13
CA GLY A 336 6.61 -38.72 -8.39
C GLY A 336 7.39 -38.70 -9.71
N ASP A 337 8.48 -39.48 -9.80
CA ASP A 337 9.38 -39.63 -10.96
C ASP A 337 8.67 -40.28 -12.20
N SER A 338 7.36 -40.08 -12.39
CA SER A 338 6.58 -40.77 -13.43
C SER A 338 6.56 -40.11 -14.81
N GLU A 339 7.38 -39.07 -15.03
CA GLU A 339 7.64 -38.54 -16.38
C GLU A 339 9.15 -38.47 -16.65
N ALA A 340 9.83 -39.62 -16.48
CA ALA A 340 11.13 -39.82 -17.11
C ALA A 340 10.87 -39.93 -18.63
N SER A 341 11.27 -38.91 -19.34
CA SER A 341 11.39 -38.82 -20.79
C SER A 341 11.77 -40.17 -21.43
N THR A 342 10.91 -40.67 -22.31
CA THR A 342 11.30 -41.63 -23.36
C THR A 342 12.39 -40.95 -24.18
N PRO A 343 13.58 -41.51 -24.31
CA PRO A 343 14.56 -40.99 -25.24
C PRO A 343 14.04 -41.38 -26.66
N GLU A 344 13.73 -40.41 -27.49
CA GLU A 344 13.61 -40.61 -28.94
C GLU A 344 14.98 -41.05 -29.42
N GLY A 345 15.07 -42.35 -29.71
CA GLY A 345 16.20 -42.96 -30.37
C GLY A 345 16.01 -42.97 -31.88
N GLU A 346 17.06 -42.60 -32.57
CA GLU A 346 17.46 -42.82 -33.95
C GLU A 346 16.65 -42.13 -35.05
#